data_a122dc650f33ec3a5dab4c3b8a09cd06
#
_entry.id   a122dc650f33ec3a5dab4c3b8a09cd06
#
_cell.length_a   1.000
_cell.length_b   1.000
_cell.length_c   1.000
_cell.angle_alpha   90.00
_cell.angle_beta   90.00
_cell.angle_gamma   90.00
#
_symmetry.space_group_name_H-M   'P 1'
#
loop_
_entity.id
_entity.type
_entity.pdbx_description
1 polymer ?
#
loop_
_entity_poly.entity_id
_entity_poly.type
_entity_poly.pdbx_seq_one_letter_code
_entity_poly.pdbx_strand_id
1 'polypeptide(L)'
;MKSKYLECIEEAYNQFNLFTVKERVNNGDYLVLIRNSNENYDISEFVTNKESLAYDIFDKWRDNAKFFKLSNVKGRYIVIMLYKHNDRYQVNDCSII
;
A
#
# COMPACT_ATOMS: atom_id res chain seq x y z
N MET A 1 9.82 -13.31 17.17
CA MET A 1 9.99 -12.01 16.47
C MET A 1 9.24 -12.05 15.14
N LYS A 2 8.41 -11.06 14.90
CA LYS A 2 7.66 -10.99 13.65
C LYS A 2 8.57 -10.59 12.50
N SER A 3 8.37 -11.18 11.33
CA SER A 3 9.08 -10.72 10.15
C SER A 3 8.62 -9.30 9.79
N LYS A 4 9.47 -8.56 9.11
CA LYS A 4 9.11 -7.21 8.62
C LYS A 4 7.87 -7.25 7.74
N TYR A 5 7.69 -8.33 6.98
CA TYR A 5 6.53 -8.53 6.12
C TYR A 5 5.24 -8.68 6.95
N LEU A 6 5.26 -9.51 8.00
CA LEU A 6 4.11 -9.66 8.88
C LEU A 6 3.76 -8.38 9.61
N GLU A 7 4.76 -7.65 10.08
CA GLU A 7 4.57 -6.35 10.71
C GLU A 7 3.87 -5.37 9.77
N CYS A 8 4.31 -5.36 8.51
CA CYS A 8 3.72 -4.52 7.48
C CYS A 8 2.26 -4.88 7.20
N ILE A 9 1.96 -6.17 7.13
CA ILE A 9 0.59 -6.65 6.93
C ILE A 9 -0.30 -6.23 8.09
N GLU A 10 0.14 -6.42 9.33
CA GLU A 10 -0.63 -6.05 10.51
C GLU A 10 -0.91 -4.56 10.54
N GLU A 11 0.08 -3.73 10.26
CA GLU A 11 -0.09 -2.29 10.23
C GLU A 11 -1.01 -1.85 9.10
N ALA A 12 -0.94 -2.51 7.95
CA ALA A 12 -1.85 -2.26 6.84
C ALA A 12 -3.30 -2.55 7.24
N TYR A 13 -3.57 -3.67 7.89
CA TYR A 13 -4.91 -3.98 8.39
C TYR A 13 -5.41 -2.97 9.42
N ASN A 14 -4.52 -2.41 10.22
CA ASN A 14 -4.89 -1.40 11.20
C ASN A 14 -5.17 -0.03 10.59
N GLN A 15 -4.47 0.32 9.51
CA GLN A 15 -4.54 1.64 8.91
C GLN A 15 -5.39 1.72 7.65
N PHE A 16 -5.37 0.68 6.83
CA PHE A 16 -6.18 0.65 5.61
C PHE A 16 -7.45 -0.15 5.88
N ASN A 17 -8.59 0.45 5.61
CA ASN A 17 -9.84 -0.29 5.62
C ASN A 17 -9.97 -1.05 4.30
N LEU A 18 -9.48 -2.28 4.28
CA LEU A 18 -9.46 -3.09 3.07
C LEU A 18 -10.86 -3.44 2.55
N PHE A 19 -11.89 -3.32 3.40
CA PHE A 19 -13.26 -3.59 3.00
C PHE A 19 -13.89 -2.45 2.22
N THR A 20 -13.33 -1.26 2.31
CA THR A 20 -13.81 -0.08 1.56
C THR A 20 -12.99 0.19 0.32
N VAL A 21 -12.13 -0.73 -0.06
CA VAL A 21 -11.36 -0.60 -1.28
C VAL A 21 -12.28 -0.68 -2.48
N LYS A 22 -12.12 0.27 -3.33
CA LYS A 22 -13.08 0.83 -4.27
C LYS A 22 -13.63 -0.14 -5.31
N GLU A 23 -14.90 0.08 -5.61
CA GLU A 23 -15.70 -0.70 -6.55
C GLU A 23 -15.06 -0.85 -7.94
N ARG A 24 -14.12 0.02 -8.30
CA ARG A 24 -13.44 0.01 -9.61
C ARG A 24 -12.28 -0.97 -9.72
N VAL A 25 -11.95 -1.70 -8.65
CA VAL A 25 -10.90 -2.72 -8.70
C VAL A 25 -11.52 -4.05 -9.08
N ASN A 26 -11.12 -4.58 -10.22
CA ASN A 26 -11.63 -5.84 -10.73
C ASN A 26 -10.72 -7.01 -10.37
N ASN A 27 -11.26 -8.23 -10.39
CA ASN A 27 -10.42 -9.42 -10.22
C ASN A 27 -9.31 -9.41 -11.28
N GLY A 28 -8.09 -9.68 -10.85
CA GLY A 28 -6.89 -9.60 -11.68
C GLY A 28 -6.18 -8.25 -11.63
N ASP A 29 -6.74 -7.26 -10.94
CA ASP A 29 -6.12 -5.96 -10.80
C ASP A 29 -5.23 -5.88 -9.57
N TYR A 30 -4.20 -5.05 -9.69
CA TYR A 30 -3.33 -4.64 -8.60
C TYR A 30 -3.74 -3.24 -8.14
N LEU A 31 -3.76 -3.04 -6.84
CA LEU A 31 -4.05 -1.75 -6.23
C LEU A 31 -2.86 -1.34 -5.37
N VAL A 32 -2.23 -0.21 -5.69
CA VAL A 32 -1.14 0.33 -4.90
C VAL A 32 -1.67 1.53 -4.12
N LEU A 33 -1.44 1.51 -2.82
CA LEU A 33 -1.87 2.56 -1.90
C LEU A 33 -0.68 3.10 -1.13
N ILE A 34 -0.71 4.39 -0.84
CA ILE A 34 0.24 5.01 0.09
C ILE A 34 -0.52 5.84 1.12
N ARG A 35 -0.14 5.68 2.39
CA ARG A 35 -0.76 6.40 3.51
C ARG A 35 0.31 6.80 4.51
N ASN A 36 0.11 7.98 5.13
CA ASN A 36 0.86 8.35 6.31
C ASN A 36 0.02 8.01 7.55
N SER A 37 0.67 7.51 8.61
CA SER A 37 -0.03 7.07 9.83
C SER A 37 -0.80 8.18 10.55
N ASN A 38 -0.48 9.44 10.29
CA ASN A 38 -1.18 10.59 10.88
C ASN A 38 -2.39 11.02 10.07
N GLU A 39 -2.66 10.37 8.94
CA GLU A 39 -3.76 10.72 8.06
C GLU A 39 -4.86 9.66 8.11
N ASN A 40 -6.09 10.10 7.88
CA ASN A 40 -7.27 9.22 7.87
C ASN A 40 -7.67 8.78 6.46
N TYR A 41 -6.87 9.11 5.46
CA TYR A 41 -7.16 8.82 4.06
C TYR A 41 -5.89 8.40 3.33
N ASP A 42 -6.06 7.74 2.21
CA ASP A 42 -4.93 7.39 1.36
C ASP A 42 -4.42 8.64 0.65
N ILE A 43 -3.10 8.86 0.69
CA ILE A 43 -2.47 9.97 0.00
C ILE A 43 -2.64 9.82 -1.50
N SER A 44 -2.46 8.59 -1.98
CA SER A 44 -2.55 8.27 -3.40
C SER A 44 -2.94 6.82 -3.59
N GLU A 45 -3.55 6.53 -4.72
CA GLU A 45 -3.91 5.17 -5.12
C GLU A 45 -3.74 4.98 -6.62
N PHE A 46 -3.41 3.77 -7.02
CA PHE A 46 -3.19 3.43 -8.42
C PHE A 46 -3.69 2.02 -8.68
N VAL A 47 -4.49 1.85 -9.74
CA VAL A 47 -5.05 0.56 -10.13
C VAL A 47 -4.53 0.19 -11.52
N THR A 48 -4.05 -1.03 -11.67
CA THR A 48 -3.59 -1.56 -12.96
C THR A 48 -3.73 -3.07 -12.99
N ASN A 49 -3.95 -3.62 -14.17
CA ASN A 49 -3.93 -5.07 -14.37
C ASN A 49 -2.54 -5.60 -14.72
N LYS A 50 -1.54 -4.71 -14.80
CA LYS A 50 -0.17 -5.08 -15.17
C LYS A 50 0.71 -5.11 -13.92
N GLU A 51 1.19 -6.29 -13.55
CA GLU A 51 2.03 -6.47 -12.37
C GLU A 51 3.30 -5.61 -12.42
N SER A 52 3.97 -5.57 -13.57
CA SER A 52 5.19 -4.77 -13.73
C SER A 52 4.96 -3.29 -13.46
N LEU A 53 3.83 -2.76 -13.94
CA LEU A 53 3.49 -1.36 -13.71
C LEU A 53 3.14 -1.10 -12.24
N ALA A 54 2.46 -2.05 -11.59
CA ALA A 54 2.17 -1.96 -10.16
C ALA A 54 3.46 -1.88 -9.35
N TYR A 55 4.45 -2.72 -9.65
CA TYR A 55 5.74 -2.68 -8.98
C TYR A 55 6.50 -1.39 -9.26
N ASP A 56 6.45 -0.86 -10.48
CA ASP A 56 7.09 0.41 -10.80
C ASP A 56 6.53 1.55 -9.93
N ILE A 57 5.22 1.60 -9.77
CA ILE A 57 4.56 2.60 -8.93
C ILE A 57 4.85 2.36 -7.45
N PHE A 58 4.80 1.10 -7.01
CA PHE A 58 5.12 0.73 -5.63
C PHE A 58 6.54 1.17 -5.26
N ASP A 59 7.51 0.85 -6.08
CA ASP A 59 8.91 1.21 -5.84
C ASP A 59 9.11 2.74 -5.84
N LYS A 60 8.47 3.44 -6.78
CA LYS A 60 8.52 4.89 -6.85
C LYS A 60 7.96 5.54 -5.59
N TRP A 61 6.81 5.09 -5.13
CA TRP A 61 6.18 5.66 -3.94
C TRP A 61 6.96 5.32 -2.67
N ARG A 62 7.52 4.12 -2.59
CA ARG A 62 8.41 3.75 -1.49
C ARG A 62 9.63 4.68 -1.42
N ASP A 63 10.26 4.97 -2.55
CA ASP A 63 11.41 5.85 -2.61
C ASP A 63 11.03 7.30 -2.29
N ASN A 64 9.89 7.76 -2.79
CA ASN A 64 9.36 9.08 -2.44
C ASN A 64 9.06 9.19 -0.95
N ALA A 65 8.52 8.15 -0.34
CA ALA A 65 8.23 8.13 1.10
C ALA A 65 9.52 8.22 1.92
N LYS A 66 10.59 7.55 1.50
CA LYS A 66 11.90 7.66 2.14
C LYS A 66 12.42 9.10 2.09
N PHE A 67 12.27 9.74 0.95
CA PHE A 67 12.67 11.14 0.77
C PHE A 67 11.87 12.08 1.68
N PHE A 68 10.55 11.92 1.74
CA PHE A 68 9.70 12.72 2.61
C PHE A 68 10.03 12.50 4.09
N LYS A 69 10.38 11.29 4.47
CA LYS A 69 10.78 10.96 5.85
C LYS A 69 12.03 11.73 6.27
N LEU A 70 12.97 11.96 5.35
CA LEU A 70 14.17 12.77 5.61
C LEU A 70 13.84 14.24 5.87
N SER A 71 12.67 14.71 5.44
CA SER A 71 12.22 16.09 5.63
C SER A 71 11.48 16.32 6.95
N ASN A 72 11.67 15.43 7.92
CA ASN A 72 11.11 15.56 9.27
C ASN A 72 9.59 15.42 9.34
N VAL A 73 9.01 14.71 8.40
CA VAL A 73 7.58 14.41 8.42
C VAL A 73 7.28 13.43 9.56
N LYS A 74 6.32 13.77 10.39
CA LYS A 74 5.89 12.90 11.51
C LYS A 74 5.06 11.74 10.99
N GLY A 75 5.17 10.61 11.69
CA GLY A 75 4.42 9.41 11.37
C GLY A 75 5.20 8.49 10.44
N ARG A 76 4.57 7.40 10.10
CA ARG A 76 5.14 6.37 9.22
C ARG A 76 4.39 6.38 7.89
N TYR A 77 5.10 6.15 6.81
CA TYR A 77 4.48 5.90 5.53
C TYR A 77 4.31 4.40 5.34
N ILE A 78 3.15 4.03 4.85
CA ILE A 78 2.85 2.65 4.48
C ILE A 78 2.52 2.65 3.00
N VAL A 79 3.29 1.88 2.24
CA VAL A 79 3.03 1.64 0.83
C VAL A 79 2.65 0.17 0.71
N ILE A 80 1.49 -0.10 0.17
CA ILE A 80 0.99 -1.46 0.06
C ILE A 80 0.51 -1.73 -1.36
N MET A 81 0.80 -2.92 -1.85
CA MET A 81 0.28 -3.44 -3.10
C MET A 81 -0.66 -4.60 -2.80
N LEU A 82 -1.90 -4.45 -3.20
CA LEU A 82 -2.93 -5.48 -3.09
C LEU A 82 -3.21 -6.07 -4.45
N TYR A 83 -3.50 -7.36 -4.47
CA TYR A 83 -3.97 -8.06 -5.66
C TYR A 83 -5.37 -8.59 -5.39
N LYS A 84 -6.31 -8.33 -6.29
CA LYS A 84 -7.67 -8.82 -6.17
C LYS A 84 -7.84 -10.11 -6.97
N HIS A 85 -8.29 -11.17 -6.29
CA HIS A 85 -8.54 -12.46 -6.89
C HIS A 85 -9.75 -13.12 -6.20
N ASN A 86 -10.70 -13.61 -6.99
CA ASN A 86 -11.93 -14.23 -6.48
C ASN A 86 -12.64 -13.33 -5.45
N ASP A 87 -12.78 -12.05 -5.76
CA ASP A 87 -13.40 -11.03 -4.93
C ASP A 87 -12.74 -10.84 -3.57
N ARG A 88 -11.49 -11.26 -3.42
CA ARG A 88 -10.70 -11.09 -2.21
C ARG A 88 -9.42 -10.35 -2.52
N TYR A 89 -9.00 -9.53 -1.56
CA TYR A 89 -7.71 -8.86 -1.64
C TYR A 89 -6.67 -9.64 -0.87
N GLN A 90 -5.50 -9.76 -1.46
CA GLN A 90 -4.33 -10.30 -0.79
C GLN A 90 -3.19 -9.30 -0.89
N VAL A 91 -2.37 -9.23 0.15
CA VAL A 91 -1.21 -8.35 0.17
C VAL A 91 -0.14 -8.97 -0.72
N ASN A 92 0.20 -8.26 -1.80
CA ASN A 92 1.23 -8.72 -2.73
C ASN A 92 2.62 -8.21 -2.32
N ASP A 93 2.67 -6.98 -1.80
CA ASP A 93 3.89 -6.40 -1.23
C ASP A 93 3.51 -5.26 -0.29
N CYS A 94 4.41 -4.92 0.62
CA CYS A 94 4.16 -3.89 1.61
C CYS A 94 5.47 -3.34 2.16
N SER A 95 5.53 -2.03 2.37
CA SER A 95 6.68 -1.37 3.00
C SER A 95 6.21 -0.36 4.03
N ILE A 96 6.85 -0.39 5.20
CA ILE A 96 6.69 0.63 6.23
C ILE A 96 7.97 1.46 6.26
N ILE A 97 7.82 2.75 6.18
CA ILE A 97 8.96 3.66 6.10
C ILE A 97 8.93 4.68 7.24
#